data_730cf8954560193033fe34336e3969e1
#
_entry.id   730cf8954560193033fe34336e3969e1
#
_cell.length_a   1.000
_cell.length_b   1.000
_cell.length_c   1.000
_cell.angle_alpha   90.00
_cell.angle_beta   90.00
_cell.angle_gamma   90.00
#
_symmetry.space_group_name_H-M   'P 1'
#
loop_
_entity.id
_entity.type
_entity.pdbx_description
1 polymer ?
#
loop_
_entity_poly.entity_id
_entity_poly.type
_entity_poly.pdbx_seq_one_letter_code
_entity_poly.pdbx_strand_id
1 'polypeptide(L)'
;MTEQMFAIREDIFMEQREVTFVNLTPENLEREHLSCIIRSKKPHPGVEAKRAWLADRLTGGHVFRKLDVKDAVFVEYAPLETAWVPVEGENYVYIYCLWVNGASKGKGYGKLLMESCLDDARAQGKSGVCMLGARKQKGWLSDQAFA
;
A
#
# COMPACT_ATOMS: atom_id res chain seq x y z
N MET A 1 16.28 -34.54 -5.01
CA MET A 1 15.22 -33.88 -4.22
C MET A 1 15.61 -32.49 -3.75
N THR A 2 16.84 -32.26 -3.35
CA THR A 2 17.33 -30.95 -2.91
C THR A 2 17.49 -29.92 -4.04
N GLU A 3 17.82 -30.32 -5.26
CA GLU A 3 17.97 -29.40 -6.39
C GLU A 3 16.64 -28.83 -6.91
N GLN A 4 15.55 -29.61 -6.94
CA GLN A 4 14.23 -29.12 -7.34
C GLN A 4 13.62 -28.12 -6.34
N MET A 5 13.85 -28.30 -5.04
CA MET A 5 13.41 -27.34 -4.03
C MET A 5 14.21 -26.03 -4.07
N PHE A 6 15.47 -26.06 -4.50
CA PHE A 6 16.30 -24.86 -4.66
C PHE A 6 15.86 -24.04 -5.88
N ALA A 7 15.53 -24.69 -7.00
CA ALA A 7 15.04 -24.04 -8.22
C ALA A 7 13.69 -23.34 -7.98
N ILE A 8 12.75 -23.95 -7.25
CA ILE A 8 11.45 -23.35 -6.91
C ILE A 8 11.63 -22.13 -6.02
N ARG A 9 12.58 -22.13 -5.10
CA ARG A 9 12.89 -20.97 -4.25
C ARG A 9 13.55 -19.83 -5.03
N GLU A 10 14.41 -20.15 -5.99
CA GLU A 10 15.03 -19.16 -6.86
C GLU A 10 14.01 -18.54 -7.82
N ASP A 11 13.09 -19.32 -8.37
CA ASP A 11 12.02 -18.84 -9.25
C ASP A 11 11.08 -17.89 -8.51
N ILE A 12 10.65 -18.23 -7.29
CA ILE A 12 9.83 -17.36 -6.43
C ILE A 12 10.59 -16.08 -6.08
N PHE A 13 11.88 -16.16 -5.79
CA PHE A 13 12.72 -15.03 -5.47
C PHE A 13 13.02 -14.15 -6.69
N MET A 14 13.14 -14.73 -7.88
CA MET A 14 13.32 -14.03 -9.16
C MET A 14 12.03 -13.32 -9.59
N GLU A 15 10.85 -13.93 -9.46
CA GLU A 15 9.56 -13.26 -9.72
C GLU A 15 9.36 -12.04 -8.79
N GLN A 16 9.74 -12.12 -7.52
CA GLN A 16 9.69 -11.00 -6.59
C GLN A 16 10.70 -9.89 -6.91
N ARG A 17 11.82 -10.21 -7.56
CA ARG A 17 12.83 -9.23 -8.00
C ARG A 17 12.42 -8.45 -9.25
N GLU A 18 11.53 -8.98 -10.08
CA GLU A 18 11.03 -8.31 -11.29
C GLU A 18 10.03 -7.20 -10.97
N VAL A 19 9.53 -7.14 -9.74
CA VAL A 19 8.56 -6.15 -9.32
C VAL A 19 9.25 -4.99 -8.61
N THR A 20 9.06 -3.80 -9.14
CA THR A 20 9.66 -2.57 -8.63
C THR A 20 8.66 -1.77 -7.82
N PHE A 21 9.06 -1.25 -6.67
CA PHE A 21 8.29 -0.28 -5.92
C PHE A 21 8.39 1.11 -6.53
N VAL A 22 7.27 1.82 -6.57
CA VAL A 22 7.18 3.23 -6.92
C VAL A 22 6.54 3.98 -5.76
N ASN A 23 7.29 4.83 -5.11
CA ASN A 23 6.75 5.75 -4.11
C ASN A 23 6.23 7.00 -4.81
N LEU A 24 5.05 7.48 -4.44
CA LEU A 24 4.57 8.77 -4.91
C LEU A 24 5.42 9.89 -4.30
N THR A 25 5.81 10.82 -5.15
CA THR A 25 6.61 12.00 -4.83
C THR A 25 5.98 13.22 -5.49
N PRO A 26 6.31 14.45 -5.09
CA PRO A 26 5.83 15.64 -5.81
C PRO A 26 6.13 15.61 -7.32
N GLU A 27 7.24 14.98 -7.71
CA GLU A 27 7.68 14.93 -9.10
C GLU A 27 6.88 13.95 -9.98
N ASN A 28 6.33 12.87 -9.39
CA ASN A 28 5.58 11.86 -10.15
C ASN A 28 4.07 11.89 -9.90
N LEU A 29 3.61 12.67 -8.93
CA LEU A 29 2.23 12.68 -8.46
C LEU A 29 1.20 12.95 -9.56
N GLU A 30 1.53 13.79 -10.54
CA GLU A 30 0.63 14.14 -11.64
C GLU A 30 0.35 12.98 -12.60
N ARG A 31 1.30 12.08 -12.77
CA ARG A 31 1.19 10.97 -13.73
C ARG A 31 0.84 9.62 -13.11
N GLU A 32 0.97 9.49 -11.79
CA GLU A 32 0.74 8.22 -11.14
C GLU A 32 -0.73 8.04 -10.71
N HIS A 33 -1.22 6.81 -10.82
CA HIS A 33 -2.53 6.43 -10.30
C HIS A 33 -2.51 6.38 -8.76
N LEU A 34 -3.52 6.95 -8.12
CA LEU A 34 -3.54 7.12 -6.65
C LEU A 34 -4.89 6.76 -6.00
N SER A 35 -5.71 5.97 -6.67
CA SER A 35 -7.05 5.59 -6.20
C SER A 35 -7.28 4.09 -6.28
N CYS A 36 -8.02 3.53 -5.30
CA CYS A 36 -8.39 2.12 -5.30
C CYS A 36 -9.67 1.83 -6.11
N ILE A 37 -10.69 2.64 -5.96
CA ILE A 37 -12.02 2.39 -6.52
C ILE A 37 -12.17 3.04 -7.90
N ILE A 38 -11.68 4.26 -8.06
CA ILE A 38 -11.82 5.03 -9.30
C ILE A 38 -10.71 4.62 -10.25
N ARG A 39 -11.05 3.84 -11.26
CA ARG A 39 -10.11 3.27 -12.24
C ARG A 39 -10.18 3.96 -13.60
N SER A 40 -11.16 4.84 -13.80
CA SER A 40 -11.33 5.55 -15.04
C SER A 40 -10.17 6.52 -15.31
N LYS A 41 -9.73 6.58 -16.55
CA LYS A 41 -8.77 7.60 -17.00
C LYS A 41 -9.44 8.97 -17.21
N LYS A 42 -10.77 9.03 -17.10
CA LYS A 42 -11.50 10.30 -17.18
C LYS A 42 -11.23 11.13 -15.92
N PRO A 43 -11.14 12.46 -16.06
CA PRO A 43 -11.02 13.34 -14.91
C PRO A 43 -12.15 13.09 -13.90
N HIS A 44 -11.80 13.01 -12.63
CA HIS A 44 -12.74 12.82 -11.53
C HIS A 44 -12.40 13.78 -10.39
N PRO A 45 -13.35 14.60 -9.91
CA PRO A 45 -13.05 15.61 -8.89
C PRO A 45 -12.49 15.04 -7.59
N GLY A 46 -12.92 13.83 -7.19
CA GLY A 46 -12.40 13.16 -6.00
C GLY A 46 -10.94 12.73 -6.15
N VAL A 47 -10.51 12.33 -7.34
CA VAL A 47 -9.11 11.97 -7.61
C VAL A 47 -8.24 13.23 -7.58
N GLU A 48 -8.69 14.32 -8.17
CA GLU A 48 -7.95 15.59 -8.14
C GLU A 48 -7.86 16.18 -6.73
N ALA A 49 -8.94 16.07 -5.94
CA ALA A 49 -8.92 16.46 -4.54
C ALA A 49 -7.93 15.62 -3.72
N LYS A 50 -7.89 14.30 -3.96
CA LYS A 50 -6.90 13.43 -3.31
C LYS A 50 -5.48 13.78 -3.75
N ARG A 51 -5.27 14.09 -5.02
CA ARG A 51 -3.95 14.48 -5.54
C ARG A 51 -3.42 15.72 -4.85
N ALA A 52 -4.25 16.75 -4.72
CA ALA A 52 -3.92 17.98 -4.01
C ALA A 52 -3.64 17.73 -2.52
N TRP A 53 -4.49 16.95 -1.87
CA TRP A 53 -4.31 16.55 -0.47
C TRP A 53 -3.00 15.77 -0.27
N LEU A 54 -2.73 14.81 -1.14
CA LEU A 54 -1.54 13.97 -1.06
C LEU A 54 -0.25 14.77 -1.29
N ALA A 55 -0.27 15.74 -2.21
CA ALA A 55 0.86 16.63 -2.43
C ALA A 55 1.32 17.32 -1.13
N ASP A 56 0.37 17.75 -0.33
CA ASP A 56 0.62 18.36 0.98
C ASP A 56 1.12 17.33 2.01
N ARG A 57 0.55 16.13 2.02
CA ARG A 57 0.85 15.08 2.99
C ARG A 57 2.19 14.39 2.80
N LEU A 58 2.67 14.30 1.57
CA LEU A 58 3.95 13.65 1.27
C LEU A 58 5.14 14.30 1.98
N THR A 59 5.04 15.57 2.35
CA THR A 59 6.07 16.27 3.11
C THR A 59 6.08 15.93 4.61
N GLY A 60 5.01 15.33 5.12
CA GLY A 60 4.80 15.02 6.53
C GLY A 60 4.92 13.53 6.90
N GLY A 61 5.61 12.73 6.09
CA GLY A 61 5.81 11.31 6.38
C GLY A 61 4.70 10.39 5.87
N HIS A 62 3.75 10.89 5.11
CA HIS A 62 2.75 10.09 4.43
C HIS A 62 3.39 9.32 3.26
N VAL A 63 3.12 8.03 3.16
CA VAL A 63 3.66 7.15 2.13
C VAL A 63 2.53 6.58 1.28
N PHE A 64 2.64 6.73 -0.01
CA PHE A 64 1.85 6.00 -0.99
C PHE A 64 2.83 5.21 -1.85
N ARG A 65 2.88 3.90 -1.62
CA ARG A 65 3.80 2.99 -2.31
C ARG A 65 3.03 2.03 -3.18
N LYS A 66 3.35 2.02 -4.44
CA LYS A 66 2.73 1.13 -5.42
C LYS A 66 3.77 0.19 -6.03
N LEU A 67 3.28 -0.87 -6.66
CA LEU A 67 4.09 -1.69 -7.55
C LEU A 67 3.97 -1.18 -8.97
N ASP A 68 5.08 -1.24 -9.70
CA ASP A 68 5.13 -0.91 -11.12
C ASP A 68 4.55 -2.07 -11.96
N VAL A 69 3.23 -2.19 -11.90
CA VAL A 69 2.43 -3.17 -12.64
C VAL A 69 1.24 -2.47 -13.27
N LYS A 70 0.60 -3.14 -14.22
CA LYS A 70 -0.53 -2.58 -14.97
C LYS A 70 -1.74 -2.28 -14.08
N ASP A 71 -2.01 -3.14 -13.10
CA ASP A 71 -3.14 -2.99 -12.19
C ASP A 71 -2.83 -2.03 -11.03
N ALA A 72 -3.87 -1.56 -10.35
CA ALA A 72 -3.71 -0.80 -9.12
C ALA A 72 -3.31 -1.74 -7.97
N VAL A 73 -2.06 -1.66 -7.56
CA VAL A 73 -1.47 -2.44 -6.46
C VAL A 73 -0.64 -1.51 -5.61
N PHE A 74 -1.11 -1.21 -4.41
CA PHE A 74 -0.45 -0.23 -3.55
C PHE A 74 -0.79 -0.40 -2.06
N VAL A 75 0.03 0.21 -1.23
CA VAL A 75 -0.22 0.45 0.19
C VAL A 75 -0.06 1.94 0.48
N GLU A 76 -0.96 2.47 1.31
CA GLU A 76 -0.94 3.87 1.73
C GLU A 76 -0.97 3.94 3.26
N TYR A 77 -0.02 4.64 3.85
CA TYR A 77 0.11 4.75 5.30
C TYR A 77 0.79 6.05 5.73
N ALA A 78 0.60 6.39 6.98
CA ALA A 78 1.19 7.58 7.61
C ALA A 78 1.40 7.35 9.11
N PRO A 79 2.19 8.20 9.80
CA PRO A 79 2.18 8.21 11.25
C PRO A 79 0.76 8.41 11.79
N LEU A 80 0.37 7.63 12.80
CA LEU A 80 -0.98 7.70 13.37
C LEU A 80 -1.33 9.10 13.87
N GLU A 81 -0.35 9.80 14.42
CA GLU A 81 -0.52 11.15 14.99
C GLU A 81 -0.97 12.18 13.94
N THR A 82 -0.69 11.93 12.66
CA THR A 82 -1.08 12.81 11.54
C THR A 82 -2.17 12.22 10.65
N ALA A 83 -2.72 11.07 11.02
CA ALA A 83 -3.60 10.30 10.14
C ALA A 83 -5.05 10.82 10.07
N TRP A 84 -5.52 11.58 11.07
CA TRP A 84 -6.90 12.10 11.14
C TRP A 84 -7.95 11.01 11.08
N VAL A 85 -7.76 9.97 11.86
CA VAL A 85 -8.66 8.81 11.94
C VAL A 85 -9.15 8.61 13.37
N PRO A 86 -10.30 7.96 13.60
CA PRO A 86 -10.83 7.72 14.93
C PRO A 86 -10.13 6.57 15.65
N VAL A 87 -8.80 6.61 15.68
CA VAL A 87 -7.93 5.63 16.36
C VAL A 87 -6.94 6.42 17.21
N GLU A 88 -6.85 6.06 18.48
CA GLU A 88 -5.92 6.66 19.43
C GLU A 88 -4.74 5.72 19.68
N GLY A 89 -3.56 6.30 19.78
CA GLY A 89 -2.33 5.57 20.07
C GLY A 89 -1.12 6.45 19.82
N GLU A 90 0.02 6.02 20.34
CA GLU A 90 1.28 6.71 20.17
C GLU A 90 2.30 5.84 19.45
N ASN A 91 3.03 6.46 18.53
CA ASN A 91 4.14 5.82 17.83
C ASN A 91 3.74 4.61 16.97
N TYR A 92 2.57 4.67 16.33
CA TYR A 92 2.10 3.68 15.36
C TYR A 92 2.11 4.24 13.94
N VAL A 93 2.21 3.34 12.97
CA VAL A 93 1.89 3.63 11.57
C VAL A 93 0.43 3.24 11.33
N TYR A 94 -0.35 4.13 10.75
CA TYR A 94 -1.73 3.86 10.34
C TYR A 94 -1.78 3.52 8.85
N ILE A 95 -2.36 2.37 8.51
CA ILE A 95 -2.56 1.95 7.12
C ILE A 95 -3.96 2.38 6.68
N TYR A 96 -4.03 3.27 5.70
CA TYR A 96 -5.28 3.73 5.11
C TYR A 96 -5.87 2.73 4.13
N CYS A 97 -5.03 2.14 3.31
CA CYS A 97 -5.45 1.24 2.26
C CYS A 97 -4.30 0.30 1.88
N LEU A 98 -4.66 -0.96 1.67
CA LEU A 98 -3.84 -1.95 0.98
C LEU A 98 -4.70 -2.55 -0.12
N TRP A 99 -4.30 -2.38 -1.36
CA TRP A 99 -5.13 -2.71 -2.51
C TRP A 99 -4.36 -3.53 -3.53
N VAL A 100 -4.95 -4.65 -3.92
CA VAL A 100 -4.45 -5.50 -5.01
C VAL A 100 -5.62 -5.81 -5.94
N ASN A 101 -5.49 -5.44 -7.20
CA ASN A 101 -6.58 -5.49 -8.17
C ASN A 101 -6.27 -6.36 -9.38
N GLY A 102 -7.33 -6.85 -10.01
CA GLY A 102 -7.30 -7.50 -11.32
C GLY A 102 -6.44 -8.75 -11.37
N ALA A 103 -5.67 -8.87 -12.43
CA ALA A 103 -4.77 -9.99 -12.69
C ALA A 103 -3.60 -10.07 -11.69
N SER A 104 -3.38 -9.03 -10.90
CA SER A 104 -2.33 -9.00 -9.87
C SER A 104 -2.71 -9.76 -8.59
N LYS A 105 -3.97 -10.16 -8.43
CA LYS A 105 -4.41 -10.99 -7.31
C LYS A 105 -3.77 -12.38 -7.35
N GLY A 106 -3.48 -12.91 -6.15
CA GLY A 106 -2.91 -14.25 -6.00
C GLY A 106 -1.41 -14.38 -6.27
N LYS A 107 -0.70 -13.26 -6.45
CA LYS A 107 0.74 -13.22 -6.70
C LYS A 107 1.59 -12.88 -5.47
N GLY A 108 0.98 -12.74 -4.29
CA GLY A 108 1.66 -12.38 -3.06
C GLY A 108 1.99 -10.89 -2.93
N TYR A 109 1.44 -10.02 -3.76
CA TYR A 109 1.73 -8.58 -3.75
C TYR A 109 1.24 -7.87 -2.49
N GLY A 110 0.10 -8.29 -1.96
CA GLY A 110 -0.40 -7.75 -0.69
C GLY A 110 0.57 -8.00 0.45
N LYS A 111 1.11 -9.20 0.54
CA LYS A 111 2.14 -9.55 1.52
C LYS A 111 3.41 -8.72 1.33
N LEU A 112 3.88 -8.60 0.09
CA LEU A 112 5.06 -7.82 -0.25
C LEU A 112 4.91 -6.34 0.17
N LEU A 113 3.76 -5.74 -0.10
CA LEU A 113 3.45 -4.38 0.30
C LEU A 113 3.37 -4.22 1.82
N MET A 114 2.72 -5.16 2.50
CA MET A 114 2.63 -5.16 3.96
C MET A 114 4.02 -5.29 4.60
N GLU A 115 4.85 -6.19 4.11
CA GLU A 115 6.22 -6.35 4.58
C GLU A 115 7.02 -5.06 4.41
N SER A 116 6.86 -4.35 3.29
CA SER A 116 7.54 -3.07 3.07
C SER A 116 7.09 -2.00 4.07
N CYS A 117 5.82 -1.97 4.42
CA CYS A 117 5.29 -1.07 5.45
C CYS A 117 5.85 -1.41 6.84
N LEU A 118 5.89 -2.70 7.19
CA LEU A 118 6.45 -3.16 8.45
C LEU A 118 7.95 -2.85 8.57
N ASP A 119 8.69 -2.98 7.48
CA ASP A 119 10.12 -2.64 7.45
C ASP A 119 10.34 -1.14 7.67
N ASP A 120 9.54 -0.29 7.06
CA ASP A 120 9.58 1.15 7.31
C ASP A 120 9.25 1.49 8.78
N ALA A 121 8.22 0.84 9.33
CA ALA A 121 7.85 1.02 10.73
C ALA A 121 8.98 0.62 11.68
N ARG A 122 9.63 -0.51 11.43
CA ARG A 122 10.81 -0.96 12.20
C ARG A 122 11.98 0.02 12.08
N ALA A 123 12.28 0.46 10.87
CA ALA A 123 13.37 1.41 10.60
C ALA A 123 13.18 2.75 11.32
N GLN A 124 11.92 3.17 11.49
CA GLN A 124 11.55 4.40 12.20
C GLN A 124 11.37 4.21 13.72
N GLY A 125 11.57 3.00 14.24
CA GLY A 125 11.38 2.72 15.65
C GLY A 125 9.93 2.79 16.12
N LYS A 126 8.96 2.53 15.22
CA LYS A 126 7.54 2.52 15.56
C LYS A 126 7.17 1.34 16.44
N SER A 127 6.16 1.51 17.29
CA SER A 127 5.65 0.46 18.16
C SER A 127 4.86 -0.61 17.41
N GLY A 128 4.32 -0.28 16.24
CA GLY A 128 3.58 -1.20 15.40
C GLY A 128 2.83 -0.51 14.29
N VAL A 129 1.98 -1.27 13.63
CA VAL A 129 1.06 -0.78 12.61
C VAL A 129 -0.38 -1.04 13.04
N CYS A 130 -1.30 -0.22 12.59
CA CYS A 130 -2.73 -0.38 12.85
C CYS A 130 -3.54 0.01 11.62
N MET A 131 -4.74 -0.53 11.52
CA MET A 131 -5.72 -0.17 10.49
C MET A 131 -7.13 -0.42 10.98
N LEU A 132 -8.10 0.25 10.38
CA LEU A 132 -9.51 -0.03 10.62
C LEU A 132 -9.94 -1.22 9.76
N GLY A 133 -10.67 -2.14 10.39
CA GLY A 133 -11.25 -3.30 9.75
C GLY A 133 -12.72 -3.49 10.13
N ALA A 134 -13.46 -4.25 9.36
CA ALA A 134 -14.83 -4.64 9.65
C ALA A 134 -14.91 -6.13 10.01
N ARG A 135 -15.94 -6.53 10.77
CA ARG A 135 -16.19 -7.97 11.04
C ARG A 135 -16.52 -8.75 9.79
N LYS A 136 -17.14 -8.10 8.83
CA LYS A 136 -17.43 -8.64 7.50
C LYS A 136 -16.97 -7.64 6.46
N GLN A 137 -16.50 -8.13 5.33
CA GLN A 137 -16.08 -7.27 4.23
C GLN A 137 -17.16 -6.26 3.86
N LYS A 138 -16.75 -5.02 3.72
CA LYS A 138 -17.54 -3.90 3.21
C LYS A 138 -16.94 -3.42 1.90
N GLY A 139 -17.70 -2.70 1.10
CA GLY A 139 -17.19 -2.15 -0.15
C GLY A 139 -16.03 -1.16 -0.01
N TRP A 140 -15.84 -0.62 1.20
CA TRP A 140 -14.85 0.41 1.51
C TRP A 140 -13.97 0.06 2.72
N LEU A 141 -14.18 -1.09 3.33
CA LEU A 141 -13.45 -1.50 4.54
C LEU A 141 -13.20 -3.01 4.51
N SER A 142 -11.96 -3.42 4.67
CA SER A 142 -11.55 -4.82 4.72
C SER A 142 -12.14 -5.54 5.93
N ASP A 143 -12.30 -6.83 5.83
CA ASP A 143 -12.73 -7.66 6.96
C ASP A 143 -11.56 -8.08 7.85
N GLN A 144 -11.86 -8.77 8.94
CA GLN A 144 -10.86 -9.22 9.90
C GLN A 144 -9.88 -10.26 9.35
N ALA A 145 -10.25 -10.97 8.29
CA ALA A 145 -9.36 -11.97 7.68
C ALA A 145 -8.13 -11.33 7.02
N PHE A 146 -8.16 -10.01 6.82
CA PHE A 146 -7.07 -9.25 6.27
C PHE A 146 -6.03 -8.84 7.32
N ALA A 147 -6.40 -8.81 8.57
CA ALA A 147 -5.53 -8.42 9.67
C ALA A 147 -4.80 -9.63 10.28
#